data_990817ccd811f93aa73b9c59e962bc8d
#
_entry.id   990817ccd811f93aa73b9c59e962bc8d
#
_cell.length_a   1.000
_cell.length_b   1.000
_cell.length_c   1.000
_cell.angle_alpha   90.00
_cell.angle_beta   90.00
_cell.angle_gamma   90.00
#
_symmetry.space_group_name_H-M   'P 1'
#
loop_
_entity.id
_entity.type
_entity.pdbx_description
1 polymer ?
#
loop_
_entity_poly.entity_id
_entity_poly.type
_entity_poly.pdbx_seq_one_letter_code
_entity_poly.pdbx_strand_id
1 'polypeptide(L)'
;MAYDREKGRKGRGGMKRTDEQLQELLLRELSKAGRLRRKQLIEAGIAALGMERGADADLSPGAPLTMMKSRLGMVLTGLIHAGSIREDEAGFLQLERAQDIEFAPAGIRAFITRTLEERGLLGKQELYRLAEIHFGTDRTATKQDDNALRSVMGRCLVEMEKERAVVKTTRGYRPGAPGDYPATELGGYLRQAAEGGDLKRCFLEAIHTKGGEWFESYCVRLLRAYYLSEGKLVDEGFVTGGSDDGGIDGVIHTTDDLGYRETVLMQMKNRHAVMTAKDVREFYGAVCAENGSRGIFITLSSFHPEAQKLLDKVDNLTGVNGEKLFEIAKRCKLGLLEKNGRLCIDEALLLNT
;
A
#
# COMPACT_ATOMS: atom_id res chain seq x y z
N MET A 1 -34.56 12.72 60.67
CA MET A 1 -33.57 13.76 60.35
C MET A 1 -32.48 13.11 59.48
N ALA A 2 -32.65 13.21 58.18
CA ALA A 2 -31.70 12.78 57.18
C ALA A 2 -30.79 13.95 56.88
N TYR A 3 -29.48 13.76 56.91
CA TYR A 3 -28.50 14.75 56.49
C TYR A 3 -27.77 14.28 55.26
N ASP A 4 -28.10 14.95 54.24
CA ASP A 4 -27.57 15.00 52.87
C ASP A 4 -26.05 15.25 52.89
N ARG A 5 -25.27 14.46 52.15
CA ARG A 5 -23.90 14.77 51.75
C ARG A 5 -23.57 14.14 50.40
N GLU A 6 -24.24 14.59 49.34
CA GLU A 6 -23.66 14.61 48.03
C GLU A 6 -22.76 15.84 47.88
N LYS A 7 -21.47 15.63 47.87
CA LYS A 7 -20.50 16.61 47.39
C LYS A 7 -19.50 15.92 46.45
N GLY A 8 -19.77 16.01 45.19
CA GLY A 8 -18.84 16.44 44.12
C GLY A 8 -17.48 15.77 44.08
N ARG A 9 -17.36 14.55 43.52
CA ARG A 9 -16.15 14.13 42.85
C ARG A 9 -16.26 14.48 41.36
N LYS A 10 -15.94 15.73 40.99
CA LYS A 10 -15.49 16.04 39.63
C LYS A 10 -14.15 15.36 39.41
N GLY A 11 -14.16 14.13 38.90
CA GLY A 11 -12.99 13.45 38.42
C GLY A 11 -12.40 14.25 37.26
N ARG A 12 -11.22 14.83 37.45
CA ARG A 12 -10.36 15.30 36.37
C ARG A 12 -9.97 14.08 35.53
N GLY A 13 -10.74 13.79 34.50
CA GLY A 13 -10.40 12.84 33.47
C GLY A 13 -9.18 13.37 32.70
N GLY A 14 -7.99 13.05 33.16
CA GLY A 14 -6.77 13.26 32.41
C GLY A 14 -6.85 12.37 31.16
N MET A 15 -7.09 12.98 30.03
CA MET A 15 -7.14 12.32 28.72
C MET A 15 -5.79 11.61 28.53
N LYS A 16 -5.79 10.27 28.52
CA LYS A 16 -4.58 9.45 28.26
C LYS A 16 -4.14 9.75 26.83
N ARG A 17 -3.13 10.60 26.65
CA ARG A 17 -2.56 10.89 25.34
C ARG A 17 -1.83 9.65 24.83
N THR A 18 -1.92 9.41 23.51
CA THR A 18 -1.16 8.33 22.85
C THR A 18 0.31 8.72 22.72
N ASP A 19 1.19 7.76 22.47
CA ASP A 19 2.61 8.06 22.25
C ASP A 19 2.82 8.92 21.00
N GLU A 20 1.99 8.77 19.98
CA GLU A 20 1.98 9.62 18.77
C GLU A 20 1.66 11.09 19.10
N GLN A 21 0.68 11.33 19.97
CA GLN A 21 0.37 12.69 20.43
C GLN A 21 1.51 13.31 21.25
N LEU A 22 2.26 12.49 21.98
CA LEU A 22 3.44 12.93 22.70
C LEU A 22 4.64 13.16 21.78
N GLN A 23 4.80 12.38 20.73
CA GLN A 23 5.80 12.62 19.67
C GLN A 23 5.54 13.98 18.99
N GLU A 24 4.31 14.22 18.54
CA GLU A 24 3.91 15.49 17.92
C GLU A 24 4.17 16.69 18.84
N LEU A 25 3.89 16.52 20.14
CA LEU A 25 4.14 17.53 21.14
C LEU A 25 5.64 17.87 21.26
N LEU A 26 6.51 16.86 21.38
CA LEU A 26 7.95 17.06 21.53
C LEU A 26 8.57 17.67 20.27
N LEU A 27 8.17 17.22 19.08
CA LEU A 27 8.63 17.78 17.81
C LEU A 27 8.22 19.25 17.69
N ARG A 28 6.99 19.59 18.08
CA ARG A 28 6.48 20.96 18.07
C ARG A 28 7.26 21.87 19.04
N GLU A 29 7.52 21.41 20.26
CA GLU A 29 8.26 22.23 21.25
C GLU A 29 9.73 22.40 20.84
N LEU A 30 10.36 21.37 20.26
CA LEU A 30 11.70 21.46 19.72
C LEU A 30 11.78 22.41 18.50
N SER A 31 10.78 22.36 17.61
CA SER A 31 10.65 23.27 16.46
C SER A 31 10.56 24.74 16.90
N LYS A 32 9.77 25.03 17.94
CA LYS A 32 9.66 26.40 18.48
C LYS A 32 10.99 26.95 19.03
N ALA A 33 11.74 26.09 19.71
CA ALA A 33 12.99 26.47 20.37
C ALA A 33 14.23 26.39 19.45
N GLY A 34 14.12 25.63 18.34
CA GLY A 34 15.21 25.38 17.40
C GLY A 34 16.28 24.43 17.94
N ARG A 35 16.67 24.54 19.20
CA ARG A 35 17.73 23.73 19.83
C ARG A 35 17.51 23.65 21.34
N LEU A 36 17.39 22.44 21.88
CA LEU A 36 17.19 22.19 23.32
C LEU A 36 18.02 21.02 23.81
N ARG A 37 18.39 21.01 25.09
CA ARG A 37 18.88 19.80 25.73
C ARG A 37 17.72 18.84 26.07
N ARG A 38 18.00 17.54 26.17
CA ARG A 38 17.01 16.50 26.52
C ARG A 38 16.11 16.91 27.69
N LYS A 39 16.70 17.37 28.79
CA LYS A 39 15.97 17.80 29.98
C LYS A 39 15.03 18.98 29.69
N GLN A 40 15.51 19.96 28.94
CA GLN A 40 14.73 21.15 28.57
C GLN A 40 13.55 20.80 27.67
N LEU A 41 13.73 19.88 26.70
CA LEU A 41 12.64 19.44 25.82
C LEU A 41 11.55 18.68 26.58
N ILE A 42 11.96 17.82 27.54
CA ILE A 42 11.00 17.11 28.40
C ILE A 42 10.25 18.10 29.30
N GLU A 43 10.93 19.11 29.86
CA GLU A 43 10.31 20.17 30.66
C GLU A 43 9.34 21.02 29.83
N ALA A 44 9.71 21.38 28.60
CA ALA A 44 8.82 22.07 27.67
C ALA A 44 7.56 21.23 27.32
N GLY A 45 7.73 19.91 27.14
CA GLY A 45 6.62 19.00 26.94
C GLY A 45 5.69 18.93 28.16
N ILE A 46 6.22 18.89 29.37
CA ILE A 46 5.45 18.93 30.62
C ILE A 46 4.67 20.23 30.76
N ALA A 47 5.31 21.38 30.49
CA ALA A 47 4.66 22.68 30.50
C ALA A 47 3.52 22.77 29.50
N ALA A 48 3.75 22.29 28.28
CA ALA A 48 2.73 22.26 27.22
C ALA A 48 1.55 21.31 27.54
N LEU A 49 1.76 20.34 28.44
CA LEU A 49 0.70 19.48 28.97
C LEU A 49 -0.06 20.12 30.15
N GLY A 50 0.36 21.30 30.62
CA GLY A 50 -0.21 21.95 31.79
C GLY A 50 0.10 21.20 33.10
N MET A 51 1.21 20.43 33.13
CA MET A 51 1.66 19.64 34.28
C MET A 51 2.85 20.33 34.98
N GLU A 52 2.82 21.66 35.09
CA GLU A 52 3.87 22.40 35.76
C GLU A 52 3.88 22.14 37.27
N ARG A 53 5.05 22.32 37.91
CA ARG A 53 5.21 22.20 39.34
C ARG A 53 4.37 23.26 40.07
N GLY A 54 3.27 22.80 40.71
CA GLY A 54 2.73 23.53 41.84
C GLY A 54 3.65 23.30 43.08
N ALA A 55 3.50 24.10 44.14
CA ALA A 55 4.27 24.02 45.35
C ALA A 55 4.26 22.62 46.01
N ASP A 56 3.33 21.75 45.65
CA ASP A 56 3.09 20.40 46.19
C ASP A 56 3.33 19.29 45.17
N ALA A 57 4.25 19.45 44.22
CA ALA A 57 4.52 18.41 43.24
C ALA A 57 5.17 17.20 43.87
N ASP A 58 4.44 16.11 43.99
CA ASP A 58 4.95 14.81 44.46
C ASP A 58 5.96 14.26 43.41
N LEU A 59 7.21 14.08 43.86
CA LEU A 59 8.32 13.57 43.06
C LEU A 59 8.60 12.08 43.32
N SER A 60 7.76 11.41 44.11
CA SER A 60 7.91 9.99 44.38
C SER A 60 7.79 9.14 43.10
N PRO A 61 8.47 7.97 43.06
CA PRO A 61 8.28 7.04 41.95
C PRO A 61 6.81 6.62 41.84
N GLY A 62 6.22 6.83 40.67
CA GLY A 62 4.79 6.56 40.41
C GLY A 62 3.88 7.78 40.46
N ALA A 63 4.36 8.96 40.88
CA ALA A 63 3.58 10.20 40.76
C ALA A 63 3.28 10.52 39.25
N PRO A 64 2.09 11.08 38.94
CA PRO A 64 1.70 11.35 37.55
C PRO A 64 2.73 12.16 36.78
N LEU A 65 3.37 13.14 37.42
CA LEU A 65 4.41 13.97 36.81
C LEU A 65 5.66 13.16 36.48
N THR A 66 6.13 12.31 37.42
CA THR A 66 7.32 11.45 37.26
C THR A 66 7.08 10.41 36.17
N MET A 67 5.90 9.78 36.13
CA MET A 67 5.50 8.84 35.08
C MET A 67 5.46 9.51 33.72
N MET A 68 4.93 10.72 33.61
CA MET A 68 4.86 11.46 32.34
C MET A 68 6.26 11.87 31.87
N LYS A 69 7.15 12.31 32.74
CA LYS A 69 8.56 12.59 32.39
C LYS A 69 9.27 11.36 31.84
N SER A 70 9.10 10.20 32.49
CA SER A 70 9.65 8.95 32.02
C SER A 70 9.13 8.56 30.65
N ARG A 71 7.82 8.69 30.45
CA ARG A 71 7.17 8.40 29.16
C ARG A 71 7.62 9.32 28.04
N LEU A 72 7.72 10.63 28.30
CA LEU A 72 8.28 11.60 27.33
C LEU A 72 9.74 11.28 27.01
N GLY A 73 10.51 10.82 27.98
CA GLY A 73 11.89 10.38 27.78
C GLY A 73 12.00 9.15 26.87
N MET A 74 11.10 8.18 26.99
CA MET A 74 11.03 7.00 26.10
C MET A 74 10.61 7.41 24.69
N VAL A 75 9.59 8.24 24.57
CA VAL A 75 9.12 8.76 23.26
C VAL A 75 10.23 9.55 22.56
N LEU A 76 10.96 10.40 23.29
CA LEU A 76 12.10 11.15 22.77
C LEU A 76 13.24 10.23 22.27
N THR A 77 13.54 9.18 23.04
CA THR A 77 14.54 8.19 22.63
C THR A 77 14.09 7.49 21.32
N GLY A 78 12.82 7.16 21.18
CA GLY A 78 12.25 6.63 19.95
C GLY A 78 12.41 7.58 18.76
N LEU A 79 12.18 8.88 18.95
CA LEU A 79 12.36 9.91 17.92
C LEU A 79 13.83 10.07 17.47
N ILE A 80 14.77 9.95 18.41
CA ILE A 80 16.21 9.97 18.10
C ILE A 80 16.61 8.72 17.32
N HIS A 81 16.18 7.52 17.73
CA HIS A 81 16.45 6.28 16.99
C HIS A 81 15.79 6.25 15.61
N ALA A 82 14.63 6.88 15.46
CA ALA A 82 13.95 7.02 14.18
C ALA A 82 14.59 8.07 13.25
N GLY A 83 15.65 8.79 13.71
CA GLY A 83 16.30 9.83 12.95
C GLY A 83 15.50 11.13 12.80
N SER A 84 14.38 11.29 13.50
CA SER A 84 13.56 12.50 13.48
C SER A 84 14.19 13.65 14.28
N ILE A 85 15.02 13.31 15.26
CA ILE A 85 15.77 14.24 16.12
C ILE A 85 17.21 13.79 16.14
N ARG A 86 18.13 14.71 15.92
CA ARG A 86 19.56 14.50 16.04
C ARG A 86 20.08 15.13 17.35
N GLU A 87 20.94 14.41 18.04
CA GLU A 87 21.70 14.91 19.18
C GLU A 87 23.12 15.23 18.71
N ASP A 88 23.57 16.49 18.91
CA ASP A 88 24.94 16.90 18.57
C ASP A 88 25.95 16.49 19.65
N GLU A 89 27.24 16.63 19.35
CA GLU A 89 28.33 16.27 20.27
C GLU A 89 28.28 17.04 21.62
N ALA A 90 27.60 18.18 21.66
CA ALA A 90 27.41 18.98 22.87
C ALA A 90 26.15 18.59 23.66
N GLY A 91 25.41 17.57 23.21
CA GLY A 91 24.20 17.03 23.86
C GLY A 91 22.95 17.90 23.64
N PHE A 92 22.93 18.68 22.57
CA PHE A 92 21.74 19.41 22.17
C PHE A 92 20.96 18.65 21.09
N LEU A 93 19.66 18.67 21.24
CA LEU A 93 18.70 18.11 20.31
C LEU A 93 18.29 19.15 19.29
N GLN A 94 18.26 18.74 18.06
CA GLN A 94 17.77 19.53 16.93
C GLN A 94 16.88 18.61 16.08
N LEU A 95 15.89 19.17 15.41
CA LEU A 95 15.20 18.43 14.36
C LEU A 95 16.22 18.10 13.27
N GLU A 96 16.25 16.83 12.84
CA GLU A 96 17.08 16.46 11.70
C GLU A 96 16.65 17.34 10.52
N ARG A 97 17.59 18.14 10.01
CA ARG A 97 17.30 18.97 8.85
C ARG A 97 17.05 18.06 7.67
N ALA A 98 15.94 18.31 7.01
CA ALA A 98 15.57 17.66 5.75
C ALA A 98 16.55 17.91 4.58
N GLN A 99 17.83 18.16 4.83
CA GLN A 99 18.81 18.44 3.79
C GLN A 99 19.16 17.21 2.93
N ASP A 100 18.79 15.99 3.40
CA ASP A 100 18.98 14.74 2.65
C ASP A 100 17.71 13.89 2.58
N ILE A 101 16.56 14.36 3.05
CA ILE A 101 15.30 13.69 2.82
C ILE A 101 14.83 14.11 1.42
N GLU A 102 15.24 13.34 0.44
CA GLU A 102 14.51 13.28 -0.81
C GLU A 102 13.06 12.97 -0.42
N PHE A 103 12.13 13.92 -0.63
CA PHE A 103 10.71 13.75 -0.32
C PHE A 103 10.17 12.64 -1.21
N ALA A 104 10.42 11.39 -0.80
CA ALA A 104 10.03 10.21 -1.56
C ALA A 104 8.50 10.24 -1.74
N PRO A 105 7.99 10.17 -2.97
CA PRO A 105 6.57 10.20 -3.23
C PRO A 105 5.79 9.17 -2.41
N ALA A 106 6.35 7.99 -2.16
CA ALA A 106 5.75 6.93 -1.34
C ALA A 106 5.50 7.38 0.12
N GLY A 107 6.47 8.06 0.75
CA GLY A 107 6.32 8.58 2.12
C GLY A 107 5.28 9.69 2.20
N ILE A 108 5.24 10.58 1.21
CA ILE A 108 4.23 11.63 1.14
C ILE A 108 2.83 11.06 0.91
N ARG A 109 2.67 10.06 0.03
CA ARG A 109 1.39 9.39 -0.18
C ARG A 109 0.89 8.72 1.09
N ALA A 110 1.76 7.99 1.80
CA ALA A 110 1.42 7.36 3.08
C ALA A 110 0.99 8.40 4.13
N PHE A 111 1.67 9.54 4.22
CA PHE A 111 1.29 10.65 5.09
C PHE A 111 -0.09 11.22 4.73
N ILE A 112 -0.35 11.51 3.45
CA ILE A 112 -1.64 12.03 2.99
C ILE A 112 -2.76 11.06 3.33
N THR A 113 -2.60 9.78 3.00
CA THR A 113 -3.61 8.74 3.26
C THR A 113 -3.94 8.68 4.74
N ARG A 114 -2.94 8.49 5.61
CA ARG A 114 -3.15 8.40 7.06
C ARG A 114 -3.79 9.67 7.63
N THR A 115 -3.31 10.84 7.23
CA THR A 115 -3.82 12.12 7.75
C THR A 115 -5.28 12.34 7.38
N LEU A 116 -5.68 11.97 6.16
CA LEU A 116 -7.06 12.09 5.72
C LEU A 116 -7.96 11.01 6.34
N GLU A 117 -7.48 9.78 6.56
CA GLU A 117 -8.20 8.72 7.29
C GLU A 117 -8.48 9.12 8.74
N GLU A 118 -7.51 9.73 9.42
CA GLU A 118 -7.66 10.17 10.82
C GLU A 118 -8.53 11.41 10.98
N ARG A 119 -8.45 12.35 10.05
CA ARG A 119 -9.06 13.69 10.19
C ARG A 119 -10.26 13.94 9.25
N GLY A 120 -10.46 13.05 8.28
CA GLY A 120 -11.54 13.19 7.30
C GLY A 120 -11.25 14.26 6.25
N LEU A 121 -12.16 15.23 6.11
CA LEU A 121 -12.05 16.31 5.14
C LEU A 121 -11.10 17.41 5.63
N LEU A 122 -10.03 17.67 4.89
CA LEU A 122 -9.06 18.72 5.17
C LEU A 122 -8.92 19.70 4.01
N GLY A 123 -8.85 20.99 4.33
CA GLY A 123 -8.51 22.04 3.37
C GLY A 123 -7.09 21.87 2.85
N LYS A 124 -6.84 22.26 1.59
CA LYS A 124 -5.51 22.13 0.96
C LYS A 124 -4.40 22.78 1.80
N GLN A 125 -4.65 23.98 2.31
CA GLN A 125 -3.66 24.73 3.12
C GLN A 125 -3.36 24.01 4.45
N GLU A 126 -4.36 23.43 5.07
CA GLU A 126 -4.21 22.70 6.32
C GLU A 126 -3.43 21.40 6.12
N LEU A 127 -3.72 20.67 5.03
CA LEU A 127 -2.98 19.46 4.67
C LEU A 127 -1.49 19.77 4.41
N TYR A 128 -1.18 20.86 3.70
CA TYR A 128 0.19 21.29 3.50
C TYR A 128 0.88 21.68 4.81
N ARG A 129 0.20 22.42 5.69
CA ARG A 129 0.73 22.79 7.00
C ARG A 129 1.05 21.58 7.87
N LEU A 130 0.19 20.57 7.87
CA LEU A 130 0.42 19.34 8.59
C LEU A 130 1.63 18.57 8.03
N ALA A 131 1.82 18.59 6.70
CA ALA A 131 2.98 18.01 6.07
C ALA A 131 4.26 18.76 6.43
N GLU A 132 4.25 20.08 6.41
CA GLU A 132 5.39 20.93 6.82
C GLU A 132 5.84 20.60 8.26
N ILE A 133 4.89 20.40 9.16
CA ILE A 133 5.17 19.97 10.54
C ILE A 133 5.74 18.55 10.57
N HIS A 134 5.11 17.61 9.83
CA HIS A 134 5.49 16.20 9.83
C HIS A 134 6.88 15.97 9.23
N PHE A 135 7.19 16.67 8.14
CA PHE A 135 8.47 16.56 7.45
C PHE A 135 9.52 17.60 7.92
N GLY A 136 9.19 18.40 8.95
CA GLY A 136 10.12 19.31 9.60
C GLY A 136 10.47 20.58 8.80
N THR A 137 9.60 21.00 7.87
CA THR A 137 9.85 22.18 7.02
C THR A 137 9.17 23.46 7.55
N ASP A 138 8.45 23.42 8.68
CA ASP A 138 7.52 24.46 9.14
C ASP A 138 8.17 25.77 9.62
N ARG A 139 9.44 25.77 10.09
CA ARG A 139 10.13 26.98 10.59
C ARG A 139 11.66 26.99 10.49
N THR A 140 12.28 25.85 10.21
CA THR A 140 13.75 25.71 10.17
C THR A 140 14.27 25.49 8.75
N ALA A 141 13.39 25.23 7.81
CA ALA A 141 13.69 25.00 6.42
C ALA A 141 13.82 26.32 5.64
N THR A 142 14.57 26.28 4.56
CA THR A 142 14.60 27.38 3.61
C THR A 142 13.30 27.44 2.82
N LYS A 143 12.95 28.60 2.22
CA LYS A 143 11.82 28.68 1.27
C LYS A 143 11.91 27.65 0.13
N GLN A 144 13.11 27.14 -0.14
CA GLN A 144 13.38 26.16 -1.17
C GLN A 144 12.88 24.76 -0.76
N ASP A 145 13.05 24.38 0.52
CA ASP A 145 12.59 23.09 1.05
C ASP A 145 11.06 23.02 1.12
N ASP A 146 10.42 24.11 1.56
CA ASP A 146 8.97 24.26 1.54
C ASP A 146 8.40 24.13 0.14
N ASN A 147 9.02 24.77 -0.85
CA ASN A 147 8.60 24.67 -2.24
C ASN A 147 8.79 23.26 -2.81
N ALA A 148 9.87 22.57 -2.43
CA ALA A 148 10.13 21.20 -2.84
C ALA A 148 9.07 20.24 -2.28
N LEU A 149 8.78 20.28 -0.97
CA LEU A 149 7.72 19.49 -0.33
C LEU A 149 6.36 19.75 -0.98
N ARG A 150 5.96 21.02 -1.12
CA ARG A 150 4.68 21.41 -1.73
C ARG A 150 4.56 20.95 -3.18
N SER A 151 5.65 20.97 -3.94
CA SER A 151 5.70 20.50 -5.32
C SER A 151 5.45 18.98 -5.39
N VAL A 152 6.14 18.19 -4.55
CA VAL A 152 5.95 16.73 -4.53
C VAL A 152 4.57 16.37 -4.01
N MET A 153 4.09 17.01 -2.94
CA MET A 153 2.72 16.82 -2.44
C MET A 153 1.68 17.13 -3.51
N GLY A 154 1.88 18.22 -4.26
CA GLY A 154 0.97 18.59 -5.35
C GLY A 154 0.87 17.50 -6.42
N ARG A 155 2.00 16.91 -6.82
CA ARG A 155 2.02 15.77 -7.76
C ARG A 155 1.35 14.54 -7.15
N CYS A 156 1.70 14.17 -5.93
CA CYS A 156 1.08 13.03 -5.24
C CYS A 156 -0.45 13.20 -5.12
N LEU A 157 -0.95 14.37 -4.76
CA LEU A 157 -2.39 14.63 -4.69
C LEU A 157 -3.09 14.47 -6.04
N VAL A 158 -2.46 14.94 -7.13
CA VAL A 158 -3.01 14.77 -8.49
C VAL A 158 -3.06 13.30 -8.89
N GLU A 159 -2.02 12.53 -8.59
CA GLU A 159 -1.98 11.09 -8.85
C GLU A 159 -3.00 10.33 -7.99
N MET A 160 -3.03 10.59 -6.68
CA MET A 160 -3.98 9.98 -5.76
C MET A 160 -5.44 10.35 -6.09
N GLU A 161 -5.68 11.54 -6.65
CA GLU A 161 -7.01 11.93 -7.16
C GLU A 161 -7.41 11.13 -8.41
N LYS A 162 -6.48 10.90 -9.33
CA LYS A 162 -6.70 10.02 -10.50
C LYS A 162 -7.01 8.58 -10.07
N GLU A 163 -6.32 8.10 -9.07
CA GLU A 163 -6.49 6.76 -8.49
C GLU A 163 -7.70 6.65 -7.55
N ARG A 164 -8.35 7.79 -7.24
CA ARG A 164 -9.43 7.89 -6.24
C ARG A 164 -9.04 7.45 -4.82
N ALA A 165 -7.76 7.34 -4.53
CA ALA A 165 -7.27 7.23 -3.15
C ALA A 165 -7.61 8.48 -2.32
N VAL A 166 -7.72 9.63 -3.00
CA VAL A 166 -8.15 10.91 -2.44
C VAL A 166 -9.18 11.55 -3.36
N VAL A 167 -10.22 12.13 -2.80
CA VAL A 167 -11.26 12.87 -3.53
C VAL A 167 -11.15 14.35 -3.22
N LYS A 168 -10.95 15.15 -4.26
CA LYS A 168 -11.00 16.61 -4.17
C LYS A 168 -12.44 17.11 -4.15
N THR A 169 -12.74 17.98 -3.21
CA THR A 169 -14.04 18.65 -3.05
C THR A 169 -13.86 20.17 -3.09
N THR A 170 -14.95 20.91 -3.08
CA THR A 170 -14.93 22.38 -2.96
C THR A 170 -14.31 22.87 -1.65
N ARG A 171 -14.29 22.04 -0.60
CA ARG A 171 -13.78 22.36 0.74
C ARG A 171 -12.35 21.84 0.99
N GLY A 172 -11.83 20.95 0.13
CA GLY A 172 -10.51 20.34 0.33
C GLY A 172 -10.46 18.91 -0.17
N TYR A 173 -9.65 18.09 0.49
CA TYR A 173 -9.43 16.69 0.15
C TYR A 173 -10.01 15.81 1.26
N ARG A 174 -10.60 14.67 0.88
CA ARG A 174 -11.03 13.61 1.79
C ARG A 174 -10.45 12.27 1.34
N PRO A 175 -10.41 11.25 2.22
CA PRO A 175 -10.09 9.89 1.76
C PRO A 175 -11.05 9.46 0.65
N GLY A 176 -10.57 8.68 -0.29
CA GLY A 176 -11.42 7.94 -1.20
C GLY A 176 -12.27 6.93 -0.42
N ALA A 177 -13.55 6.86 -0.70
CA ALA A 177 -14.44 5.86 -0.12
C ALA A 177 -14.57 4.65 -1.07
N PRO A 178 -14.92 3.45 -0.56
CA PRO A 178 -15.38 2.37 -1.41
C PRO A 178 -16.49 2.89 -2.33
N GLY A 179 -16.33 2.75 -3.65
CA GLY A 179 -17.24 3.32 -4.65
C GLY A 179 -16.81 4.65 -5.29
N ASP A 180 -15.77 5.32 -4.77
CA ASP A 180 -15.13 6.47 -5.42
C ASP A 180 -14.12 5.98 -6.50
N TYR A 181 -14.57 5.11 -7.40
CA TYR A 181 -13.70 4.57 -8.45
C TYR A 181 -13.30 5.64 -9.48
N PRO A 182 -12.10 5.52 -10.10
CA PRO A 182 -11.70 6.42 -11.18
C PRO A 182 -12.77 6.51 -12.28
N ALA A 183 -12.91 7.67 -12.90
CA ALA A 183 -13.76 7.85 -14.08
C ALA A 183 -13.07 7.27 -15.35
N THR A 184 -12.55 6.05 -15.23
CA THR A 184 -11.89 5.25 -16.24
C THR A 184 -12.70 3.99 -16.48
N GLU A 185 -12.39 3.28 -17.54
CA GLU A 185 -13.00 1.99 -17.84
C GLU A 185 -12.79 0.98 -16.70
N LEU A 186 -11.55 0.88 -16.19
CA LEU A 186 -11.23 0.08 -15.01
C LEU A 186 -12.13 0.43 -13.82
N GLY A 187 -12.25 1.72 -13.48
CA GLY A 187 -13.11 2.16 -12.38
C GLY A 187 -14.59 1.83 -12.59
N GLY A 188 -15.04 1.79 -13.85
CA GLY A 188 -16.37 1.34 -14.23
C GLY A 188 -16.63 -0.13 -13.84
N TYR A 189 -15.71 -1.02 -14.18
CA TYR A 189 -15.81 -2.44 -13.83
C TYR A 189 -15.72 -2.68 -12.32
N LEU A 190 -14.84 -1.99 -11.62
CA LEU A 190 -14.73 -2.08 -10.15
C LEU A 190 -16.03 -1.65 -9.46
N ARG A 191 -16.65 -0.56 -9.94
CA ARG A 191 -17.96 -0.11 -9.44
C ARG A 191 -19.05 -1.14 -9.66
N GLN A 192 -19.17 -1.67 -10.89
CA GLN A 192 -20.14 -2.71 -11.21
C GLN A 192 -19.99 -3.94 -10.32
N ALA A 193 -18.76 -4.38 -10.05
CA ALA A 193 -18.49 -5.50 -9.15
C ALA A 193 -18.94 -5.19 -7.71
N ALA A 194 -18.69 -3.99 -7.20
CA ALA A 194 -19.07 -3.56 -5.87
C ALA A 194 -20.60 -3.45 -5.71
N GLU A 195 -21.31 -3.04 -6.76
CA GLU A 195 -22.78 -2.93 -6.80
C GLU A 195 -23.50 -4.27 -7.03
N GLY A 196 -22.76 -5.39 -7.07
CA GLY A 196 -23.34 -6.74 -7.21
C GLY A 196 -23.50 -7.21 -8.65
N GLY A 197 -22.77 -6.63 -9.59
CA GLY A 197 -22.65 -7.11 -10.96
C GLY A 197 -21.92 -8.45 -11.06
N ASP A 198 -21.85 -9.01 -12.28
CA ASP A 198 -21.10 -10.24 -12.55
C ASP A 198 -19.61 -10.05 -12.21
N LEU A 199 -19.22 -10.57 -11.05
CA LEU A 199 -17.87 -10.43 -10.50
C LEU A 199 -16.80 -10.99 -11.45
N LYS A 200 -17.06 -12.17 -12.06
CA LYS A 200 -16.10 -12.79 -13.00
C LYS A 200 -15.89 -11.88 -14.23
N ARG A 201 -16.96 -11.42 -14.83
CA ARG A 201 -16.89 -10.50 -15.96
C ARG A 201 -16.16 -9.22 -15.58
N CYS A 202 -16.57 -8.57 -14.48
CA CYS A 202 -15.94 -7.35 -14.03
C CYS A 202 -14.44 -7.52 -13.75
N PHE A 203 -14.04 -8.65 -13.17
CA PHE A 203 -12.64 -8.97 -12.92
C PHE A 203 -11.83 -9.14 -14.20
N LEU A 204 -12.32 -9.90 -15.17
CA LEU A 204 -11.63 -10.14 -16.44
C LEU A 204 -11.51 -8.85 -17.27
N GLU A 205 -12.57 -8.03 -17.32
CA GLU A 205 -12.54 -6.75 -17.97
C GLU A 205 -11.59 -5.76 -17.28
N ALA A 206 -11.59 -5.73 -15.96
CA ALA A 206 -10.66 -4.90 -15.20
C ALA A 206 -9.20 -5.28 -15.49
N ILE A 207 -8.87 -6.56 -15.57
CA ILE A 207 -7.54 -7.05 -16.00
C ILE A 207 -7.26 -6.61 -17.45
N HIS A 208 -8.23 -6.73 -18.35
CA HIS A 208 -8.06 -6.36 -19.75
C HIS A 208 -7.60 -4.91 -19.91
N THR A 209 -8.16 -3.99 -19.12
CA THR A 209 -7.79 -2.56 -19.15
C THR A 209 -6.35 -2.28 -18.76
N LYS A 210 -5.65 -3.21 -18.11
CA LYS A 210 -4.25 -3.04 -17.65
C LYS A 210 -3.22 -3.20 -18.78
N GLY A 211 -3.64 -3.76 -19.93
CA GLY A 211 -2.74 -3.98 -21.07
C GLY A 211 -1.96 -5.29 -21.02
N GLY A 212 -1.20 -5.56 -22.11
CA GLY A 212 -0.51 -6.83 -22.32
C GLY A 212 0.62 -7.09 -21.33
N GLU A 213 1.56 -6.17 -21.18
CA GLU A 213 2.73 -6.32 -20.31
C GLU A 213 2.34 -6.56 -18.84
N TRP A 214 1.32 -5.82 -18.36
CA TRP A 214 0.81 -6.06 -17.02
C TRP A 214 0.17 -7.44 -16.89
N PHE A 215 -0.60 -7.85 -17.89
CA PHE A 215 -1.25 -9.16 -17.92
C PHE A 215 -0.24 -10.31 -17.90
N GLU A 216 0.85 -10.19 -18.64
CA GLU A 216 1.96 -11.16 -18.65
C GLU A 216 2.60 -11.28 -17.26
N SER A 217 2.97 -10.15 -16.66
CA SER A 217 3.51 -10.10 -15.29
C SER A 217 2.54 -10.70 -14.27
N TYR A 218 1.25 -10.38 -14.40
CA TYR A 218 0.21 -10.92 -13.54
C TYR A 218 0.08 -12.44 -13.67
N CYS A 219 0.06 -12.98 -14.88
CA CYS A 219 -0.07 -14.42 -15.15
C CYS A 219 1.14 -15.20 -14.60
N VAL A 220 2.36 -14.70 -14.75
CA VAL A 220 3.56 -15.32 -14.17
C VAL A 220 3.43 -15.39 -12.64
N ARG A 221 3.04 -14.28 -11.99
CA ARG A 221 2.82 -14.24 -10.54
C ARG A 221 1.71 -15.21 -10.10
N LEU A 222 0.62 -15.25 -10.85
CA LEU A 222 -0.52 -16.11 -10.55
C LEU A 222 -0.16 -17.59 -10.65
N LEU A 223 0.52 -18.01 -11.70
CA LEU A 223 0.92 -19.41 -11.87
C LEU A 223 2.01 -19.82 -10.87
N ARG A 224 2.93 -18.91 -10.50
CA ARG A 224 3.85 -19.16 -9.38
C ARG A 224 3.10 -19.45 -8.08
N ALA A 225 2.11 -18.61 -7.74
CA ALA A 225 1.28 -18.82 -6.56
C ALA A 225 0.49 -20.14 -6.64
N TYR A 226 -0.01 -20.49 -7.83
CA TYR A 226 -0.70 -21.74 -8.08
C TYR A 226 0.23 -22.96 -7.85
N TYR A 227 1.42 -22.98 -8.45
CA TYR A 227 2.36 -24.10 -8.26
C TYR A 227 2.80 -24.24 -6.80
N LEU A 228 3.06 -23.14 -6.11
CA LEU A 228 3.34 -23.16 -4.67
C LEU A 228 2.18 -23.74 -3.87
N SER A 229 0.93 -23.43 -4.25
CA SER A 229 -0.26 -23.99 -3.58
C SER A 229 -0.45 -25.49 -3.85
N GLU A 230 0.16 -26.01 -4.92
CA GLU A 230 0.20 -27.45 -5.27
C GLU A 230 1.41 -28.16 -4.63
N GLY A 231 2.19 -27.49 -3.80
CA GLY A 231 3.37 -28.09 -3.15
C GLY A 231 4.62 -28.16 -4.02
N LYS A 232 4.60 -27.59 -5.23
CA LYS A 232 5.79 -27.54 -6.08
C LYS A 232 6.73 -26.42 -5.65
N LEU A 233 8.03 -26.69 -5.67
CA LEU A 233 9.03 -25.63 -5.55
C LEU A 233 9.07 -24.84 -6.86
N VAL A 234 9.09 -23.53 -6.76
CA VAL A 234 9.22 -22.62 -7.91
C VAL A 234 10.58 -21.94 -7.80
N ASP A 235 11.52 -22.39 -8.62
CA ASP A 235 12.89 -21.88 -8.59
C ASP A 235 12.95 -20.45 -9.15
N GLU A 236 12.38 -20.24 -10.35
CA GLU A 236 12.34 -18.95 -11.04
C GLU A 236 11.03 -18.80 -11.82
N GLY A 237 10.65 -17.55 -12.11
CA GLY A 237 9.56 -17.22 -13.00
C GLY A 237 9.68 -15.77 -13.46
N PHE A 238 9.75 -15.56 -14.76
CA PHE A 238 9.94 -14.24 -15.38
C PHE A 238 9.19 -14.11 -16.71
N VAL A 239 8.94 -12.87 -17.09
CA VAL A 239 8.41 -12.50 -18.40
C VAL A 239 9.58 -12.41 -19.38
N THR A 240 9.44 -13.01 -20.56
CA THR A 240 10.46 -13.01 -21.61
C THR A 240 10.32 -11.74 -22.45
N GLY A 241 10.84 -10.66 -22.21
CA GLY A 241 10.61 -9.38 -22.90
C GLY A 241 11.22 -9.25 -24.30
N GLY A 242 10.75 -10.00 -25.28
CA GLY A 242 11.26 -9.92 -26.64
C GLY A 242 10.23 -10.18 -27.75
N SER A 243 10.29 -9.47 -28.87
CA SER A 243 9.48 -9.72 -30.06
C SER A 243 9.94 -10.90 -30.92
N ASP A 244 11.10 -11.49 -30.61
CA ASP A 244 11.78 -12.53 -31.42
C ASP A 244 11.83 -13.92 -30.75
N ASP A 245 11.16 -14.12 -29.61
CA ASP A 245 11.19 -15.36 -28.81
C ASP A 245 10.13 -16.40 -29.19
N GLY A 246 9.71 -16.39 -30.46
CA GLY A 246 8.77 -17.40 -30.99
C GLY A 246 7.37 -17.37 -30.36
N GLY A 247 7.04 -16.30 -29.63
CA GLY A 247 5.74 -16.13 -28.95
C GLY A 247 5.68 -16.74 -27.56
N ILE A 248 6.81 -16.96 -26.91
CA ILE A 248 6.89 -17.30 -25.49
C ILE A 248 6.91 -15.99 -24.68
N ASP A 249 5.84 -15.73 -23.94
CA ASP A 249 5.68 -14.49 -23.17
C ASP A 249 6.17 -14.64 -21.72
N GLY A 250 6.41 -15.89 -21.25
CA GLY A 250 6.95 -16.13 -19.91
C GLY A 250 7.42 -17.55 -19.68
N VAL A 251 8.26 -17.71 -18.66
CA VAL A 251 8.86 -18.99 -18.26
C VAL A 251 8.75 -19.17 -16.74
N ILE A 252 8.42 -20.39 -16.31
CA ILE A 252 8.51 -20.80 -14.91
C ILE A 252 9.32 -22.10 -14.83
N HIS A 253 10.30 -22.13 -13.95
CA HIS A 253 11.01 -23.36 -13.59
C HIS A 253 10.48 -23.88 -12.27
N THR A 254 10.02 -25.14 -12.27
CA THR A 254 9.53 -25.81 -11.06
C THR A 254 10.32 -27.08 -10.79
N THR A 255 10.42 -27.44 -9.52
CA THR A 255 11.00 -28.72 -9.09
C THR A 255 9.96 -29.44 -8.23
N ASP A 256 9.71 -30.72 -8.51
CA ASP A 256 8.84 -31.54 -7.68
C ASP A 256 9.58 -32.16 -6.48
N ASP A 257 8.84 -32.86 -5.62
CA ASP A 257 9.36 -33.50 -4.40
C ASP A 257 10.42 -34.59 -4.70
N LEU A 258 10.47 -35.11 -5.93
CA LEU A 258 11.47 -36.07 -6.37
C LEU A 258 12.72 -35.44 -7.01
N GLY A 259 12.72 -34.09 -7.10
CA GLY A 259 13.82 -33.33 -7.69
C GLY A 259 13.74 -33.19 -9.21
N TYR A 260 12.64 -33.59 -9.85
CA TYR A 260 12.44 -33.38 -11.29
C TYR A 260 12.19 -31.91 -11.58
N ARG A 261 12.97 -31.35 -12.47
CA ARG A 261 12.81 -29.98 -12.95
C ARG A 261 11.93 -29.95 -14.19
N GLU A 262 10.93 -29.08 -14.17
CA GLU A 262 10.08 -28.79 -15.32
C GLU A 262 10.29 -27.35 -15.78
N THR A 263 10.40 -27.15 -17.08
CA THR A 263 10.35 -25.82 -17.72
C THR A 263 8.96 -25.61 -18.29
N VAL A 264 8.20 -24.71 -17.68
CA VAL A 264 6.86 -24.34 -18.10
C VAL A 264 6.94 -23.07 -18.94
N LEU A 265 6.66 -23.19 -20.22
CA LEU A 265 6.59 -22.07 -21.16
C LEU A 265 5.16 -21.54 -21.25
N MET A 266 5.02 -20.23 -21.33
CA MET A 266 3.71 -19.58 -21.33
C MET A 266 3.55 -18.65 -22.52
N GLN A 267 2.35 -18.67 -23.11
CA GLN A 267 1.88 -17.62 -24.00
C GLN A 267 0.63 -16.98 -23.42
N MET A 268 0.57 -15.66 -23.41
CA MET A 268 -0.48 -14.88 -22.76
C MET A 268 -1.12 -13.88 -23.71
N LYS A 269 -2.43 -13.97 -23.91
CA LYS A 269 -3.17 -13.11 -24.84
C LYS A 269 -4.25 -12.29 -24.13
N ASN A 270 -3.93 -11.03 -23.87
CA ASN A 270 -4.84 -10.05 -23.32
C ASN A 270 -5.76 -9.49 -24.43
N ARG A 271 -6.71 -10.29 -24.90
CA ARG A 271 -7.65 -9.89 -25.95
C ARG A 271 -8.99 -10.60 -25.81
N HIS A 272 -10.06 -9.98 -26.35
CA HIS A 272 -11.41 -10.56 -26.35
C HIS A 272 -11.63 -11.58 -27.49
N ALA A 273 -10.77 -11.59 -28.50
CA ALA A 273 -10.90 -12.53 -29.61
C ALA A 273 -10.74 -13.98 -29.13
N VAL A 274 -11.57 -14.86 -29.64
CA VAL A 274 -11.50 -16.30 -29.37
C VAL A 274 -10.22 -16.87 -29.98
N MET A 275 -9.48 -17.67 -29.20
CA MET A 275 -8.23 -18.29 -29.63
C MET A 275 -8.49 -19.42 -30.63
N THR A 276 -7.79 -19.40 -31.74
CA THR A 276 -7.97 -20.38 -32.82
C THR A 276 -7.02 -21.56 -32.71
N ALA A 277 -7.31 -22.64 -33.44
CA ALA A 277 -6.39 -23.78 -33.55
C ALA A 277 -5.04 -23.41 -34.16
N LYS A 278 -4.99 -22.31 -34.93
CA LYS A 278 -3.74 -21.76 -35.47
C LYS A 278 -2.88 -21.20 -34.34
N ASP A 279 -3.46 -20.33 -33.49
CA ASP A 279 -2.75 -19.74 -32.34
C ASP A 279 -2.12 -20.84 -31.45
N VAL A 280 -2.90 -21.91 -31.17
CA VAL A 280 -2.43 -23.03 -30.33
C VAL A 280 -1.31 -23.84 -31.01
N ARG A 281 -1.38 -24.05 -32.34
CA ARG A 281 -0.33 -24.77 -33.07
C ARG A 281 0.98 -23.98 -33.12
N GLU A 282 0.91 -22.67 -33.32
CA GLU A 282 2.07 -21.81 -33.32
C GLU A 282 2.78 -21.84 -31.96
N PHE A 283 2.02 -21.74 -30.87
CA PHE A 283 2.56 -21.86 -29.52
C PHE A 283 3.15 -23.25 -29.24
N TYR A 284 2.48 -24.31 -29.67
CA TYR A 284 3.01 -25.66 -29.52
C TYR A 284 4.33 -25.86 -30.25
N GLY A 285 4.46 -25.30 -31.46
CA GLY A 285 5.73 -25.27 -32.19
C GLY A 285 6.86 -24.60 -31.41
N ALA A 286 6.56 -23.47 -30.77
CA ALA A 286 7.53 -22.76 -29.93
C ALA A 286 7.91 -23.59 -28.68
N VAL A 287 6.94 -24.22 -28.01
CA VAL A 287 7.22 -25.10 -26.85
C VAL A 287 8.16 -26.26 -27.23
N CYS A 288 7.93 -26.86 -28.41
CA CYS A 288 8.81 -27.95 -28.91
C CYS A 288 10.21 -27.43 -29.28
N ALA A 289 10.30 -26.25 -29.90
CA ALA A 289 11.57 -25.66 -30.30
C ALA A 289 12.47 -25.31 -29.09
N GLU A 290 11.86 -24.78 -28.03
CA GLU A 290 12.56 -24.37 -26.80
C GLU A 290 12.74 -25.53 -25.79
N ASN A 291 12.45 -26.77 -26.17
CA ASN A 291 12.51 -27.94 -25.25
C ASN A 291 11.74 -27.75 -23.94
N GLY A 292 10.62 -27.03 -24.00
CA GLY A 292 9.75 -26.85 -22.83
C GLY A 292 9.13 -28.17 -22.38
N SER A 293 9.17 -28.44 -21.08
CA SER A 293 8.54 -29.63 -20.51
C SER A 293 7.00 -29.54 -20.62
N ARG A 294 6.47 -28.31 -20.51
CA ARG A 294 5.04 -28.01 -20.54
C ARG A 294 4.78 -26.64 -21.16
N GLY A 295 3.70 -26.53 -21.93
CA GLY A 295 3.18 -25.26 -22.42
C GLY A 295 1.85 -24.88 -21.79
N ILE A 296 1.68 -23.62 -21.40
CA ILE A 296 0.41 -23.06 -20.89
C ILE A 296 0.01 -21.87 -21.74
N PHE A 297 -1.09 -21.99 -22.47
CA PHE A 297 -1.66 -20.91 -23.25
C PHE A 297 -2.76 -20.22 -22.42
N ILE A 298 -2.58 -18.96 -22.08
CA ILE A 298 -3.49 -18.17 -21.23
C ILE A 298 -4.19 -17.10 -22.04
N THR A 299 -5.51 -16.97 -21.87
CA THR A 299 -6.28 -15.89 -22.48
C THR A 299 -7.40 -15.42 -21.56
N LEU A 300 -7.79 -14.16 -21.67
CA LEU A 300 -8.99 -13.63 -21.01
C LEU A 300 -10.29 -14.09 -21.69
N SER A 301 -10.20 -14.52 -22.96
CA SER A 301 -11.31 -14.99 -23.76
C SER A 301 -11.50 -16.51 -23.62
N SER A 302 -11.95 -17.16 -24.69
CA SER A 302 -12.19 -18.60 -24.81
C SER A 302 -11.38 -19.21 -25.94
N PHE A 303 -11.34 -20.54 -25.99
CA PHE A 303 -10.78 -21.28 -27.12
C PHE A 303 -11.89 -21.72 -28.05
N HIS A 304 -11.66 -21.59 -29.37
CA HIS A 304 -12.52 -22.18 -30.37
C HIS A 304 -12.54 -23.72 -30.18
N PRO A 305 -13.66 -24.42 -30.47
CA PRO A 305 -13.74 -25.86 -30.27
C PRO A 305 -12.59 -26.66 -30.91
N GLU A 306 -12.10 -26.25 -32.08
CA GLU A 306 -10.95 -26.91 -32.73
C GLU A 306 -9.63 -26.65 -31.98
N ALA A 307 -9.47 -25.47 -31.35
CA ALA A 307 -8.35 -25.17 -30.50
C ALA A 307 -8.40 -25.99 -29.21
N GLN A 308 -9.57 -26.12 -28.61
CA GLN A 308 -9.78 -26.93 -27.42
C GLN A 308 -9.48 -28.42 -27.69
N LYS A 309 -9.95 -28.98 -28.80
CA LYS A 309 -9.61 -30.36 -29.21
C LYS A 309 -8.10 -30.59 -29.34
N LEU A 310 -7.37 -29.57 -29.82
CA LEU A 310 -5.90 -29.68 -29.92
C LEU A 310 -5.25 -29.66 -28.54
N LEU A 311 -5.69 -28.76 -27.65
CA LEU A 311 -5.21 -28.71 -26.27
C LEU A 311 -5.49 -30.02 -25.51
N ASP A 312 -6.68 -30.60 -25.72
CA ASP A 312 -7.06 -31.87 -25.10
C ASP A 312 -6.28 -33.09 -25.64
N LYS A 313 -5.75 -32.98 -26.85
CA LYS A 313 -5.01 -34.07 -27.53
C LYS A 313 -3.53 -34.09 -27.14
N VAL A 314 -2.97 -32.95 -26.73
CA VAL A 314 -1.55 -32.81 -26.49
C VAL A 314 -1.25 -32.77 -24.98
N ASP A 315 -0.67 -33.83 -24.45
CA ASP A 315 -0.51 -34.05 -23.01
C ASP A 315 0.29 -32.96 -22.29
N ASN A 316 1.26 -32.34 -22.98
CA ASN A 316 2.10 -31.30 -22.40
C ASN A 316 1.62 -29.86 -22.70
N LEU A 317 0.41 -29.69 -23.25
CA LEU A 317 -0.23 -28.39 -23.41
C LEU A 317 -1.42 -28.21 -22.48
N THR A 318 -1.59 -27.02 -21.97
CA THR A 318 -2.76 -26.65 -21.14
C THR A 318 -3.29 -25.30 -21.62
N GLY A 319 -4.61 -25.26 -21.87
CA GLY A 319 -5.32 -24.00 -22.09
C GLY A 319 -5.89 -23.46 -20.77
N VAL A 320 -5.70 -22.17 -20.54
CA VAL A 320 -6.30 -21.41 -19.45
C VAL A 320 -7.10 -20.27 -20.07
N ASN A 321 -8.42 -20.47 -20.18
CA ASN A 321 -9.35 -19.44 -20.62
C ASN A 321 -9.73 -18.50 -19.46
N GLY A 322 -10.50 -17.45 -19.74
CA GLY A 322 -10.90 -16.48 -18.72
C GLY A 322 -11.62 -17.10 -17.51
N GLU A 323 -12.42 -18.14 -17.72
CA GLU A 323 -13.10 -18.83 -16.62
C GLU A 323 -12.12 -19.56 -15.71
N LYS A 324 -11.21 -20.34 -16.28
CA LYS A 324 -10.18 -21.04 -15.52
C LYS A 324 -9.19 -20.07 -14.86
N LEU A 325 -8.87 -18.96 -15.51
CA LEU A 325 -8.05 -17.89 -14.95
C LEU A 325 -8.69 -17.30 -13.69
N PHE A 326 -10.00 -17.02 -13.75
CA PHE A 326 -10.77 -16.52 -12.60
C PHE A 326 -10.73 -17.49 -11.41
N GLU A 327 -10.94 -18.79 -11.67
CA GLU A 327 -10.91 -19.81 -10.60
C GLU A 327 -9.49 -19.97 -9.99
N ILE A 328 -8.43 -19.88 -10.80
CA ILE A 328 -7.05 -19.89 -10.30
C ILE A 328 -6.79 -18.66 -9.45
N ALA A 329 -7.20 -17.47 -9.93
CA ALA A 329 -7.06 -16.21 -9.19
C ALA A 329 -7.78 -16.25 -7.83
N LYS A 330 -8.99 -16.77 -7.81
CA LYS A 330 -9.78 -16.97 -6.59
C LYS A 330 -9.08 -17.93 -5.62
N ARG A 331 -8.60 -19.07 -6.10
CA ARG A 331 -7.86 -20.06 -5.29
C ARG A 331 -6.59 -19.49 -4.69
N CYS A 332 -5.81 -18.78 -5.48
CA CYS A 332 -4.53 -18.18 -5.08
C CYS A 332 -4.69 -16.86 -4.32
N LYS A 333 -5.92 -16.35 -4.20
CA LYS A 333 -6.23 -15.04 -3.61
C LYS A 333 -5.36 -13.91 -4.22
N LEU A 334 -5.15 -13.95 -5.52
CA LEU A 334 -4.39 -12.96 -6.27
C LEU A 334 -5.31 -12.20 -7.23
N GLY A 335 -5.63 -10.96 -6.90
CA GLY A 335 -6.60 -10.12 -7.60
C GLY A 335 -8.05 -10.33 -7.17
N LEU A 336 -8.31 -11.35 -6.37
CA LEU A 336 -9.59 -11.61 -5.71
C LEU A 336 -9.34 -11.88 -4.23
N LEU A 337 -10.17 -11.33 -3.37
CA LEU A 337 -10.08 -11.53 -1.92
C LEU A 337 -11.47 -11.63 -1.29
N GLU A 338 -11.54 -12.22 -0.12
CA GLU A 338 -12.78 -12.33 0.64
C GLU A 338 -12.88 -11.22 1.69
N LYS A 339 -13.93 -10.40 1.60
CA LYS A 339 -14.26 -9.36 2.59
C LYS A 339 -15.67 -9.63 3.13
N ASN A 340 -15.80 -9.76 4.45
CA ASN A 340 -17.10 -9.98 5.11
C ASN A 340 -17.89 -11.15 4.53
N GLY A 341 -17.22 -12.27 4.20
CA GLY A 341 -17.85 -13.47 3.63
C GLY A 341 -18.29 -13.33 2.16
N ARG A 342 -17.87 -12.26 1.48
CA ARG A 342 -18.10 -12.06 0.04
C ARG A 342 -16.80 -11.99 -0.73
N LEU A 343 -16.78 -12.64 -1.89
CA LEU A 343 -15.67 -12.54 -2.82
C LEU A 343 -15.73 -11.16 -3.50
N CYS A 344 -14.60 -10.44 -3.50
CA CYS A 344 -14.47 -9.11 -4.07
C CYS A 344 -13.19 -9.03 -4.93
N ILE A 345 -13.14 -8.07 -5.85
CA ILE A 345 -11.90 -7.74 -6.56
C ILE A 345 -10.91 -7.06 -5.60
N ASP A 346 -9.65 -7.43 -5.68
CA ASP A 346 -8.57 -6.74 -4.98
C ASP A 346 -8.23 -5.43 -5.72
N GLU A 347 -8.88 -4.37 -5.31
CA GLU A 347 -8.72 -3.04 -5.90
C GLU A 347 -7.28 -2.53 -5.76
N ALA A 348 -6.60 -2.86 -4.66
CA ALA A 348 -5.23 -2.43 -4.42
C ALA A 348 -4.26 -3.03 -5.47
N LEU A 349 -4.47 -4.27 -5.87
CA LEU A 349 -3.68 -4.90 -6.92
C LEU A 349 -3.89 -4.22 -8.28
N LEU A 350 -5.11 -3.80 -8.58
CA LEU A 350 -5.47 -3.26 -9.90
C LEU A 350 -5.23 -1.76 -10.02
N LEU A 351 -5.35 -1.00 -8.93
CA LEU A 351 -5.22 0.47 -8.95
C LEU A 351 -3.77 0.94 -8.71
N ASN A 352 -2.95 0.16 -8.00
CA ASN A 352 -1.61 0.58 -7.54
C ASN A 352 -0.45 0.04 -8.41
N THR A 353 -0.73 -0.56 -9.54
CA THR A 353 0.31 -1.12 -10.44
C THR A 353 0.29 -0.51 -11.83
#